data_18bf5ca66c54320e7bb97cc93510d29d
#
_entry.id   18bf5ca66c54320e7bb97cc93510d29d
#
_cell.length_a   1.000
_cell.length_b   1.000
_cell.length_c   1.000
_cell.angle_alpha   90.00
_cell.angle_beta   90.00
_cell.angle_gamma   90.00
#
_symmetry.space_group_name_H-M   'P 1'
#
loop_
_entity.id
_entity.type
_entity.pdbx_description
1 polymer ?
#
loop_
_entity_poly.entity_id
_entity_poly.type
_entity_poly.pdbx_seq_one_letter_code
_entity_poly.pdbx_strand_id
1 'polypeptide(L)'
;MDFSYDRRTLELRERLEEFMDRHVYPAEPVLAAQLADPARPRWEIPPVVADLRVEARKQGLWNLFLPGEHGAGLTNLQYAPLAEITGRSPHLAPPALNCAAPDTGNMELLAEFGTAEQRERWLEPLLDARIRSAFAMTEPEVASSDAANIATRIVRDGDEYVVDGRKWYISGAMNPDCRLLIVMGKTDPAAEPHRQQSMVLVPRDAPGVTVRRGMTVFGYDDADHGGHAEIAFEGVRVPAGNLIGEEGAGFAIAQARLGPGRIHHCMRAIGIAERALELTCRRVLDRTAFGGPLADQGVVQDWIAESRVRIEQLRLLVLKTAWLMDTVGNRGAHTEIQAIKIATPRTVEWILDKAVQAHGAAGVSQDTPLAALWAFNRTIRIADGPDEVHKRSLARRELRRYR
;
A
#
# COMPACT_ATOMS: atom_id res chain seq x y z
N MET A 1 10.14 -9.64 27.83
CA MET A 1 9.49 -9.27 26.55
C MET A 1 8.69 -10.49 26.13
N ASP A 2 7.39 -10.36 25.97
CA ASP A 2 6.51 -11.45 25.54
C ASP A 2 6.31 -11.32 24.01
N PHE A 3 6.61 -12.38 23.27
CA PHE A 3 6.45 -12.46 21.81
C PHE A 3 5.18 -13.21 21.42
N SER A 4 4.37 -13.65 22.39
CA SER A 4 3.08 -14.30 22.12
C SER A 4 2.05 -13.28 21.61
N TYR A 5 1.24 -13.71 20.66
CA TYR A 5 0.07 -12.94 20.26
C TYR A 5 -1.08 -13.18 21.23
N ASP A 6 -1.93 -12.19 21.44
CA ASP A 6 -3.15 -12.35 22.20
C ASP A 6 -4.12 -13.34 21.53
N ARG A 7 -5.11 -13.83 22.31
CA ARG A 7 -6.05 -14.84 21.86
C ARG A 7 -6.83 -14.40 20.60
N ARG A 8 -7.27 -13.14 20.54
CA ARG A 8 -8.03 -12.62 19.40
C ARG A 8 -7.19 -12.62 18.12
N THR A 9 -5.93 -12.22 18.23
CA THR A 9 -4.98 -12.23 17.11
C THR A 9 -4.73 -13.66 16.61
N LEU A 10 -4.56 -14.62 17.53
CA LEU A 10 -4.38 -16.04 17.16
C LEU A 10 -5.61 -16.61 16.44
N GLU A 11 -6.82 -16.37 16.95
CA GLU A 11 -8.08 -16.79 16.32
C GLU A 11 -8.27 -16.19 14.91
N LEU A 12 -7.91 -14.90 14.73
CA LEU A 12 -7.97 -14.27 13.42
C LEU A 12 -6.90 -14.79 12.46
N ARG A 13 -5.70 -15.08 12.96
CA ARG A 13 -4.63 -15.68 12.15
C ARG A 13 -5.05 -17.06 11.61
N GLU A 14 -5.51 -17.95 12.47
CA GLU A 14 -5.96 -19.28 12.08
C GLU A 14 -7.06 -19.20 10.99
N ARG A 15 -8.07 -18.36 11.23
CA ARG A 15 -9.16 -18.14 10.27
C ARG A 15 -8.65 -17.55 8.94
N LEU A 16 -7.71 -16.63 9.01
CA LEU A 16 -7.14 -16.01 7.81
C LEU A 16 -6.24 -16.98 7.04
N GLU A 17 -5.44 -17.81 7.73
CA GLU A 17 -4.63 -18.86 7.11
C GLU A 17 -5.53 -19.87 6.39
N GLU A 18 -6.63 -20.31 7.04
CA GLU A 18 -7.63 -21.16 6.39
C GLU A 18 -8.30 -20.49 5.16
N PHE A 19 -8.61 -19.19 5.25
CA PHE A 19 -9.14 -18.42 4.13
C PHE A 19 -8.14 -18.34 2.97
N MET A 20 -6.86 -18.15 3.26
CA MET A 20 -5.80 -18.14 2.24
C MET A 20 -5.72 -19.48 1.53
N ASP A 21 -5.69 -20.59 2.29
CA ASP A 21 -5.53 -21.93 1.73
C ASP A 21 -6.76 -22.37 0.91
N ARG A 22 -7.97 -22.10 1.40
CA ARG A 22 -9.20 -22.57 0.77
C ARG A 22 -9.72 -21.70 -0.35
N HIS A 23 -9.45 -20.37 -0.28
CA HIS A 23 -10.09 -19.43 -1.19
C HIS A 23 -9.08 -18.62 -2.00
N VAL A 24 -8.01 -18.09 -1.38
CA VAL A 24 -7.10 -17.17 -2.06
C VAL A 24 -6.14 -17.88 -3.00
N TYR A 25 -5.38 -18.86 -2.53
CA TYR A 25 -4.40 -19.55 -3.38
C TYR A 25 -5.05 -20.29 -4.56
N PRO A 26 -6.19 -20.97 -4.40
CA PRO A 26 -6.90 -21.54 -5.55
C PRO A 26 -7.44 -20.51 -6.55
N ALA A 27 -7.65 -19.28 -6.13
CA ALA A 27 -8.14 -18.19 -6.96
C ALA A 27 -7.03 -17.45 -7.75
N GLU A 28 -5.75 -17.63 -7.40
CA GLU A 28 -4.62 -16.98 -8.13
C GLU A 28 -4.63 -17.29 -9.64
N PRO A 29 -4.75 -18.56 -10.09
CA PRO A 29 -4.84 -18.85 -11.52
C PRO A 29 -6.12 -18.30 -12.18
N VAL A 30 -7.22 -18.19 -11.44
CA VAL A 30 -8.47 -17.59 -11.93
C VAL A 30 -8.28 -16.11 -12.15
N LEU A 31 -7.63 -15.40 -11.22
CA LEU A 31 -7.27 -13.99 -11.37
C LEU A 31 -6.40 -13.78 -12.61
N ALA A 32 -5.36 -14.59 -12.77
CA ALA A 32 -4.46 -14.50 -13.93
C ALA A 32 -5.21 -14.68 -15.26
N ALA A 33 -6.12 -15.66 -15.34
CA ALA A 33 -6.95 -15.90 -16.52
C ALA A 33 -7.90 -14.72 -16.80
N GLN A 34 -8.54 -14.15 -15.76
CA GLN A 34 -9.42 -12.99 -15.91
C GLN A 34 -8.67 -11.73 -16.32
N LEU A 35 -7.45 -11.52 -15.83
CA LEU A 35 -6.62 -10.38 -16.23
C LEU A 35 -6.08 -10.52 -17.67
N ALA A 36 -5.87 -11.72 -18.14
CA ALA A 36 -5.44 -12.01 -19.50
C ALA A 36 -6.57 -11.96 -20.53
N ASP A 37 -7.82 -11.98 -20.12
CA ASP A 37 -8.98 -11.95 -21.03
C ASP A 37 -9.12 -10.58 -21.71
N PRO A 38 -8.93 -10.48 -23.04
CA PRO A 38 -9.05 -9.22 -23.76
C PRO A 38 -10.49 -8.70 -23.87
N ALA A 39 -11.50 -9.54 -23.62
CA ALA A 39 -12.90 -9.14 -23.64
C ALA A 39 -13.32 -8.44 -22.34
N ARG A 40 -12.55 -8.59 -21.27
CA ARG A 40 -12.84 -7.94 -19.98
C ARG A 40 -12.46 -6.46 -20.03
N PRO A 41 -13.32 -5.54 -19.53
CA PRO A 41 -12.93 -4.15 -19.33
C PRO A 41 -11.71 -4.05 -18.43
N ARG A 42 -10.63 -3.46 -18.94
CA ARG A 42 -9.28 -3.57 -18.35
C ARG A 42 -9.19 -3.15 -16.90
N TRP A 43 -9.90 -2.10 -16.51
CA TRP A 43 -9.75 -1.45 -15.22
C TRP A 43 -10.85 -1.80 -14.20
N GLU A 44 -11.80 -2.64 -14.57
CA GLU A 44 -12.80 -3.15 -13.64
C GLU A 44 -12.18 -4.17 -12.68
N ILE A 45 -12.78 -4.28 -11.49
CA ILE A 45 -12.36 -5.28 -10.52
C ILE A 45 -12.65 -6.68 -11.09
N PRO A 46 -11.66 -7.59 -11.12
CA PRO A 46 -11.89 -8.97 -11.56
C PRO A 46 -13.00 -9.65 -10.75
N PRO A 47 -13.92 -10.39 -11.39
CA PRO A 47 -15.03 -11.07 -10.71
C PRO A 47 -14.60 -11.92 -9.52
N VAL A 48 -13.49 -12.64 -9.64
CA VAL A 48 -12.95 -13.47 -8.55
C VAL A 48 -12.68 -12.66 -7.27
N VAL A 49 -12.30 -11.40 -7.37
CA VAL A 49 -12.10 -10.53 -6.20
C VAL A 49 -13.44 -10.22 -5.53
N ALA A 50 -14.50 -9.99 -6.33
CA ALA A 50 -15.84 -9.76 -5.78
C ALA A 50 -16.37 -10.99 -5.03
N ASP A 51 -16.17 -12.19 -5.57
CA ASP A 51 -16.53 -13.45 -4.91
C ASP A 51 -15.79 -13.63 -3.58
N LEU A 52 -14.49 -13.38 -3.57
CA LEU A 52 -13.67 -13.45 -2.36
C LEU A 52 -14.09 -12.42 -1.30
N ARG A 53 -14.53 -11.22 -1.69
CA ARG A 53 -15.06 -10.21 -0.77
C ARG A 53 -16.33 -10.72 -0.05
N VAL A 54 -17.23 -11.37 -0.79
CA VAL A 54 -18.43 -11.96 -0.18
C VAL A 54 -18.03 -12.99 0.87
N GLU A 55 -17.08 -13.85 0.56
CA GLU A 55 -16.62 -14.89 1.49
C GLU A 55 -15.86 -14.32 2.69
N ALA A 56 -14.98 -13.34 2.47
CA ALA A 56 -14.26 -12.65 3.55
C ALA A 56 -15.22 -11.99 4.56
N ARG A 57 -16.29 -11.35 4.06
CA ARG A 57 -17.34 -10.77 4.92
C ARG A 57 -18.05 -11.82 5.77
N LYS A 58 -18.43 -12.96 5.20
CA LYS A 58 -19.08 -14.07 5.92
C LYS A 58 -18.21 -14.60 7.06
N GLN A 59 -16.88 -14.60 6.84
CA GLN A 59 -15.92 -15.09 7.83
C GLN A 59 -15.45 -14.01 8.81
N GLY A 60 -15.97 -12.77 8.72
CA GLY A 60 -15.56 -11.65 9.58
C GLY A 60 -14.13 -11.18 9.34
N LEU A 61 -13.60 -11.39 8.12
CA LEU A 61 -12.27 -10.97 7.68
C LEU A 61 -12.36 -9.69 6.84
N TRP A 62 -12.99 -8.65 7.38
CA TRP A 62 -13.29 -7.42 6.64
C TRP A 62 -12.77 -6.18 7.36
N ASN A 63 -12.13 -5.25 6.61
CA ASN A 63 -11.58 -3.99 7.15
C ASN A 63 -10.67 -4.18 8.37
N LEU A 64 -9.89 -5.26 8.41
CA LEU A 64 -9.05 -5.63 9.56
C LEU A 64 -7.99 -4.58 9.91
N PHE A 65 -7.61 -3.74 8.94
CA PHE A 65 -6.55 -2.74 9.08
C PHE A 65 -6.95 -1.51 9.89
N LEU A 66 -8.25 -1.16 9.91
CA LEU A 66 -8.71 0.12 10.44
C LEU A 66 -8.94 0.02 11.96
N PRO A 67 -8.23 0.81 12.76
CA PRO A 67 -8.45 0.85 14.21
C PRO A 67 -9.75 1.60 14.55
N GLY A 68 -10.22 1.42 15.80
CA GLY A 68 -11.40 2.09 16.30
C GLY A 68 -12.74 1.53 15.80
N GLU A 69 -13.80 2.33 15.92
CA GLU A 69 -15.19 1.90 15.70
C GLU A 69 -15.56 1.67 14.21
N HIS A 70 -14.81 2.30 13.31
CA HIS A 70 -15.07 2.19 11.85
C HIS A 70 -14.47 0.92 11.22
N GLY A 71 -13.65 0.16 11.96
CA GLY A 71 -13.01 -1.06 11.46
C GLY A 71 -13.14 -2.22 12.44
N ALA A 72 -12.20 -3.17 12.33
CA ALA A 72 -12.15 -4.31 13.25
C ALA A 72 -11.65 -3.93 14.66
N GLY A 73 -11.21 -2.70 14.88
CA GLY A 73 -10.70 -2.21 16.17
C GLY A 73 -9.43 -2.92 16.63
N LEU A 74 -8.62 -3.42 15.68
CA LEU A 74 -7.32 -4.01 15.98
C LEU A 74 -6.27 -2.91 16.15
N THR A 75 -5.32 -3.15 17.06
CA THR A 75 -4.10 -2.33 17.13
C THR A 75 -3.18 -2.63 15.95
N ASN A 76 -2.20 -1.78 15.68
CA ASN A 76 -1.18 -2.07 14.65
C ASN A 76 -0.43 -3.38 14.95
N LEU A 77 -0.15 -3.64 16.23
CA LEU A 77 0.53 -4.87 16.65
C LEU A 77 -0.32 -6.12 16.38
N GLN A 78 -1.63 -6.06 16.61
CA GLN A 78 -2.57 -7.15 16.31
C GLN A 78 -2.75 -7.36 14.80
N TYR A 79 -2.78 -6.26 14.03
CA TYR A 79 -2.94 -6.34 12.57
C TYR A 79 -1.67 -6.81 11.85
N ALA A 80 -0.49 -6.58 12.40
CA ALA A 80 0.79 -6.89 11.74
C ALA A 80 0.89 -8.34 11.22
N PRO A 81 0.65 -9.40 12.02
CA PRO A 81 0.70 -10.78 11.53
C PRO A 81 -0.38 -11.11 10.50
N LEU A 82 -1.55 -10.45 10.56
CA LEU A 82 -2.62 -10.62 9.59
C LEU A 82 -2.24 -10.01 8.24
N ALA A 83 -1.68 -8.81 8.26
CA ALA A 83 -1.16 -8.15 7.06
C ALA A 83 -0.02 -8.96 6.41
N GLU A 84 0.87 -9.56 7.21
CA GLU A 84 1.92 -10.47 6.73
C GLU A 84 1.31 -11.66 5.98
N ILE A 85 0.31 -12.33 6.53
CA ILE A 85 -0.38 -13.45 5.87
C ILE A 85 -0.95 -13.01 4.52
N THR A 86 -1.65 -11.88 4.46
CA THR A 86 -2.21 -11.37 3.20
C THR A 86 -1.14 -10.99 2.17
N GLY A 87 0.04 -10.58 2.65
CA GLY A 87 1.20 -10.27 1.81
C GLY A 87 1.74 -11.45 1.00
N ARG A 88 1.40 -12.69 1.35
CA ARG A 88 1.76 -13.89 0.56
C ARG A 88 1.06 -13.95 -0.80
N SER A 89 -0.08 -13.25 -0.95
CA SER A 89 -0.81 -13.05 -2.21
C SER A 89 -1.26 -11.59 -2.32
N PRO A 90 -0.33 -10.63 -2.54
CA PRO A 90 -0.60 -9.19 -2.40
C PRO A 90 -1.57 -8.64 -3.43
N HIS A 91 -1.69 -9.29 -4.59
CA HIS A 91 -2.62 -8.91 -5.66
C HIS A 91 -4.06 -9.37 -5.43
N LEU A 92 -4.29 -10.32 -4.53
CA LEU A 92 -5.60 -10.92 -4.33
C LEU A 92 -6.12 -10.81 -2.90
N ALA A 93 -5.32 -11.16 -1.89
CA ALA A 93 -5.79 -11.21 -0.50
C ALA A 93 -6.13 -9.82 0.07
N PRO A 94 -5.28 -8.77 0.00
CA PRO A 94 -5.65 -7.46 0.52
C PRO A 94 -6.89 -6.85 -0.14
N PRO A 95 -7.07 -6.90 -1.49
CA PRO A 95 -8.30 -6.45 -2.14
C PRO A 95 -9.56 -7.21 -1.71
N ALA A 96 -9.42 -8.55 -1.48
CA ALA A 96 -10.51 -9.39 -1.04
C ALA A 96 -11.02 -9.05 0.36
N LEU A 97 -10.13 -8.59 1.25
CA LEU A 97 -10.45 -8.22 2.63
C LEU A 97 -10.75 -6.72 2.81
N ASN A 98 -10.81 -5.95 1.73
CA ASN A 98 -10.87 -4.48 1.73
C ASN A 98 -9.72 -3.84 2.54
N CYS A 99 -8.54 -4.43 2.48
CA CYS A 99 -7.33 -3.99 3.17
C CYS A 99 -6.24 -3.52 2.21
N ALA A 100 -6.58 -3.16 0.96
CA ALA A 100 -5.63 -2.72 -0.06
C ALA A 100 -5.46 -1.21 -0.10
N ALA A 101 -4.22 -0.74 -0.32
CA ALA A 101 -3.96 0.64 -0.69
C ALA A 101 -4.46 0.92 -2.14
N PRO A 102 -4.85 2.15 -2.48
CA PRO A 102 -4.78 3.38 -1.69
C PRO A 102 -5.93 3.57 -0.70
N ASP A 103 -7.02 2.80 -0.82
CA ASP A 103 -8.24 2.99 -0.04
C ASP A 103 -8.02 2.92 1.46
N THR A 104 -7.15 2.02 1.95
CA THR A 104 -6.86 1.92 3.39
C THR A 104 -6.39 3.24 3.97
N GLY A 105 -5.39 3.88 3.38
CA GLY A 105 -4.90 5.17 3.87
C GLY A 105 -5.89 6.31 3.68
N ASN A 106 -6.77 6.23 2.67
CA ASN A 106 -7.82 7.21 2.44
C ASN A 106 -8.97 7.06 3.44
N MET A 107 -9.32 5.82 3.80
CA MET A 107 -10.28 5.53 4.87
C MET A 107 -9.77 5.97 6.24
N GLU A 108 -8.50 5.72 6.57
CA GLU A 108 -7.85 6.22 7.79
C GLU A 108 -7.89 7.75 7.87
N LEU A 109 -7.55 8.42 6.77
CA LEU A 109 -7.59 9.88 6.67
C LEU A 109 -9.00 10.44 6.89
N LEU A 110 -10.02 9.84 6.25
CA LEU A 110 -11.41 10.26 6.41
C LEU A 110 -11.95 9.96 7.81
N ALA A 111 -11.56 8.86 8.42
CA ALA A 111 -11.94 8.51 9.77
C ALA A 111 -11.37 9.50 10.80
N GLU A 112 -10.13 9.94 10.62
CA GLU A 112 -9.43 10.84 11.55
C GLU A 112 -9.79 12.32 11.33
N PHE A 113 -9.81 12.78 10.07
CA PHE A 113 -9.92 14.21 9.74
C PHE A 113 -11.22 14.62 9.06
N GLY A 114 -12.03 13.66 8.62
CA GLY A 114 -13.29 13.94 7.92
C GLY A 114 -14.39 14.50 8.86
N THR A 115 -15.21 15.42 8.33
CA THR A 115 -16.46 15.82 9.01
C THR A 115 -17.48 14.67 9.02
N ALA A 116 -18.54 14.77 9.78
CA ALA A 116 -19.62 13.78 9.79
C ALA A 116 -20.18 13.57 8.36
N GLU A 117 -20.46 14.66 7.62
CA GLU A 117 -20.96 14.63 6.24
C GLU A 117 -19.96 13.99 5.27
N GLN A 118 -18.66 14.29 5.42
CA GLN A 118 -17.61 13.68 4.60
C GLN A 118 -17.48 12.19 4.87
N ARG A 119 -17.61 11.75 6.14
CA ARG A 119 -17.59 10.32 6.50
C ARG A 119 -18.82 9.59 5.94
N GLU A 120 -20.00 10.11 6.13
CA GLU A 120 -21.24 9.54 5.58
C GLU A 120 -21.17 9.41 4.05
N ARG A 121 -20.72 10.47 3.38
CA ARG A 121 -20.66 10.52 1.92
C ARG A 121 -19.57 9.63 1.31
N TRP A 122 -18.40 9.52 1.95
CA TRP A 122 -17.22 8.92 1.35
C TRP A 122 -16.67 7.74 2.14
N LEU A 123 -16.53 7.85 3.48
CA LEU A 123 -15.95 6.78 4.29
C LEU A 123 -16.84 5.54 4.33
N GLU A 124 -18.12 5.68 4.60
CA GLU A 124 -19.05 4.56 4.66
C GLU A 124 -19.12 3.75 3.36
N PRO A 125 -19.26 4.38 2.17
CA PRO A 125 -19.19 3.65 0.91
C PRO A 125 -17.84 2.97 0.64
N LEU A 126 -16.71 3.53 1.11
CA LEU A 126 -15.39 2.91 1.02
C LEU A 126 -15.29 1.69 1.95
N LEU A 127 -15.76 1.80 3.19
CA LEU A 127 -15.81 0.70 4.15
C LEU A 127 -16.62 -0.48 3.62
N ASP A 128 -17.68 -0.18 2.85
CA ASP A 128 -18.51 -1.18 2.16
C ASP A 128 -17.95 -1.64 0.83
N ALA A 129 -16.82 -1.10 0.39
CA ALA A 129 -16.28 -1.33 -0.95
C ALA A 129 -17.28 -1.07 -2.11
N ARG A 130 -18.27 -0.19 -1.88
CA ARG A 130 -19.24 0.27 -2.91
C ARG A 130 -18.61 1.27 -3.87
N ILE A 131 -17.59 1.99 -3.42
CA ILE A 131 -16.76 2.87 -4.22
C ILE A 131 -15.28 2.59 -3.95
N ARG A 132 -14.42 3.19 -4.79
CA ARG A 132 -12.98 3.26 -4.63
C ARG A 132 -12.53 4.71 -4.58
N SER A 133 -11.31 4.93 -4.09
CA SER A 133 -10.70 6.24 -3.97
C SER A 133 -9.27 6.26 -4.45
N ALA A 134 -8.74 7.45 -4.70
CA ALA A 134 -7.34 7.62 -5.03
C ALA A 134 -6.75 8.84 -4.32
N PHE A 135 -5.45 8.79 -4.04
CA PHE A 135 -4.70 9.87 -3.39
C PHE A 135 -3.86 10.62 -4.43
N ALA A 136 -4.31 11.81 -4.81
CA ALA A 136 -3.74 12.61 -5.89
C ALA A 136 -2.71 13.62 -5.32
N MET A 137 -1.49 13.14 -5.05
CA MET A 137 -0.41 13.96 -4.52
C MET A 137 0.71 14.19 -5.52
N THR A 138 1.26 13.13 -6.11
CA THR A 138 2.46 13.15 -6.96
C THR A 138 2.24 13.89 -8.27
N GLU A 139 3.21 14.71 -8.69
CA GLU A 139 3.16 15.55 -9.91
C GLU A 139 4.33 15.25 -10.85
N PRO A 140 4.14 15.33 -12.18
CA PRO A 140 5.22 15.07 -13.14
C PRO A 140 6.25 16.19 -13.23
N GLU A 141 5.87 17.44 -13.00
CA GLU A 141 6.73 18.61 -13.23
C GLU A 141 7.65 18.93 -12.05
N VAL A 142 7.39 18.36 -10.87
CA VAL A 142 8.15 18.68 -9.65
C VAL A 142 8.58 17.41 -8.92
N ALA A 143 9.66 17.50 -8.14
CA ALA A 143 10.10 16.41 -7.26
C ALA A 143 9.16 16.29 -6.07
N SER A 144 8.06 15.54 -6.24
CA SER A 144 6.99 15.37 -5.25
C SER A 144 7.41 14.55 -4.01
N SER A 145 8.60 13.95 -4.02
CA SER A 145 9.22 13.37 -2.82
C SER A 145 9.54 14.42 -1.74
N ASP A 146 9.69 15.69 -2.15
CA ASP A 146 9.58 16.86 -1.29
C ASP A 146 8.15 17.41 -1.39
N ALA A 147 7.31 17.08 -0.44
CA ALA A 147 5.90 17.45 -0.43
C ALA A 147 5.67 18.98 -0.43
N ALA A 148 6.67 19.78 -0.03
CA ALA A 148 6.61 21.23 -0.11
C ALA A 148 6.69 21.74 -1.55
N ASN A 149 7.20 20.93 -2.50
CA ASN A 149 7.31 21.30 -3.91
C ASN A 149 6.01 21.16 -4.71
N ILE A 150 4.96 20.56 -4.15
CA ILE A 150 3.67 20.42 -4.85
C ILE A 150 3.26 21.75 -5.48
N ALA A 151 2.97 21.73 -6.79
CA ALA A 151 2.68 22.91 -7.58
C ALA A 151 1.19 23.07 -7.94
N THR A 152 0.38 21.99 -7.86
CA THR A 152 -1.07 22.06 -8.03
C THR A 152 -1.65 23.15 -7.14
N ARG A 153 -2.48 24.02 -7.73
CA ARG A 153 -3.09 25.17 -7.04
C ARG A 153 -4.49 24.77 -6.55
N ILE A 154 -4.82 25.23 -5.36
CA ILE A 154 -6.16 25.16 -4.79
C ILE A 154 -6.47 26.59 -4.33
N VAL A 155 -7.35 27.27 -5.04
CA VAL A 155 -7.69 28.69 -4.78
C VAL A 155 -9.11 28.78 -4.28
N ARG A 156 -9.31 29.46 -3.15
CA ARG A 156 -10.66 29.74 -2.66
C ARG A 156 -11.31 30.83 -3.49
N ASP A 157 -12.54 30.56 -3.95
CA ASP A 157 -13.39 31.47 -4.72
C ASP A 157 -14.80 31.45 -4.12
N GLY A 158 -15.08 32.35 -3.18
CA GLY A 158 -16.34 32.38 -2.43
C GLY A 158 -16.53 31.10 -1.59
N ASP A 159 -17.61 30.37 -1.89
CA ASP A 159 -17.97 29.12 -1.20
C ASP A 159 -17.42 27.87 -1.89
N GLU A 160 -16.47 28.01 -2.79
CA GLU A 160 -15.84 26.95 -3.54
C GLU A 160 -14.31 27.01 -3.47
N TYR A 161 -13.67 25.88 -3.80
CA TYR A 161 -12.26 25.81 -4.18
C TYR A 161 -12.14 25.49 -5.67
N VAL A 162 -11.22 26.18 -6.34
CA VAL A 162 -10.84 25.91 -7.74
C VAL A 162 -9.49 25.21 -7.76
N VAL A 163 -9.43 24.04 -8.38
CA VAL A 163 -8.25 23.19 -8.45
C VAL A 163 -7.69 23.18 -9.85
N ASP A 164 -6.41 23.54 -9.99
CA ASP A 164 -5.65 23.50 -11.25
C ASP A 164 -4.31 22.81 -11.08
N GLY A 165 -4.02 21.83 -11.93
CA GLY A 165 -2.75 21.12 -11.90
C GLY A 165 -2.78 19.77 -12.60
N ARG A 166 -1.68 19.04 -12.49
CA ARG A 166 -1.54 17.71 -13.08
C ARG A 166 -0.93 16.74 -12.07
N LYS A 167 -1.52 15.58 -11.95
CA LYS A 167 -1.10 14.49 -11.07
C LYS A 167 -0.80 13.25 -11.86
N TRP A 168 0.17 12.46 -11.45
CA TRP A 168 0.53 11.22 -12.10
C TRP A 168 0.83 10.10 -11.09
N TYR A 169 0.90 8.86 -11.56
CA TYR A 169 1.00 7.66 -10.74
C TYR A 169 -0.08 7.62 -9.63
N ILE A 170 -1.29 8.05 -9.98
CA ILE A 170 -2.41 8.04 -9.05
C ILE A 170 -3.05 6.66 -9.06
N SER A 171 -2.62 5.85 -8.07
CA SER A 171 -3.04 4.45 -7.94
C SER A 171 -4.54 4.32 -7.69
N GLY A 172 -5.16 3.34 -8.34
CA GLY A 172 -6.58 3.05 -8.24
C GLY A 172 -7.48 3.96 -9.08
N ALA A 173 -6.96 5.05 -9.67
CA ALA A 173 -7.79 6.05 -10.34
C ALA A 173 -8.25 5.65 -11.75
N MET A 174 -7.70 4.58 -12.35
CA MET A 174 -8.21 4.01 -13.60
C MET A 174 -9.49 3.18 -13.38
N ASN A 175 -9.72 2.70 -12.15
CA ASN A 175 -10.90 1.90 -11.82
C ASN A 175 -12.18 2.73 -12.03
N PRO A 176 -13.21 2.21 -12.73
CA PRO A 176 -14.48 2.92 -12.91
C PRO A 176 -15.25 3.17 -11.60
N ASP A 177 -15.01 2.36 -10.56
CA ASP A 177 -15.59 2.56 -9.23
C ASP A 177 -14.84 3.60 -8.39
N CYS A 178 -13.72 4.13 -8.86
CA CYS A 178 -13.04 5.25 -8.21
C CYS A 178 -13.94 6.49 -8.34
N ARG A 179 -14.56 6.90 -7.23
CA ARG A 179 -15.49 8.03 -7.18
C ARG A 179 -14.89 9.24 -6.47
N LEU A 180 -13.81 9.04 -5.72
CA LEU A 180 -13.19 10.06 -4.90
C LEU A 180 -11.70 10.20 -5.21
N LEU A 181 -11.26 11.43 -5.45
CA LEU A 181 -9.86 11.83 -5.49
C LEU A 181 -9.59 12.73 -4.27
N ILE A 182 -8.63 12.36 -3.43
CA ILE A 182 -8.11 13.23 -2.37
C ILE A 182 -6.94 14.00 -2.97
N VAL A 183 -7.15 15.28 -3.25
CA VAL A 183 -6.18 16.12 -3.99
C VAL A 183 -5.42 17.01 -3.04
N MET A 184 -4.08 16.90 -3.05
CA MET A 184 -3.18 17.81 -2.33
C MET A 184 -2.68 18.91 -3.29
N GLY A 185 -2.79 20.17 -2.86
CA GLY A 185 -2.31 21.33 -3.61
C GLY A 185 -1.98 22.50 -2.70
N LYS A 186 -1.42 23.58 -3.26
CA LYS A 186 -1.11 24.82 -2.54
C LYS A 186 -2.31 25.74 -2.49
N THR A 187 -2.68 26.15 -1.26
CA THR A 187 -3.69 27.17 -1.01
C THR A 187 -3.07 28.53 -0.73
N ASP A 188 -1.97 28.58 0.03
CA ASP A 188 -1.25 29.82 0.34
C ASP A 188 0.26 29.65 0.07
N PRO A 189 0.75 30.08 -1.11
CA PRO A 189 2.17 30.02 -1.43
C PRO A 189 3.06 30.94 -0.57
N ALA A 190 2.48 31.94 0.11
CA ALA A 190 3.22 32.87 0.96
C ALA A 190 3.39 32.37 2.40
N ALA A 191 2.63 31.35 2.81
CA ALA A 191 2.76 30.76 4.13
C ALA A 191 4.10 30.01 4.31
N GLU A 192 4.40 29.64 5.56
CA GLU A 192 5.53 28.76 5.89
C GLU A 192 5.47 27.45 5.07
N PRO A 193 6.60 26.86 4.63
CA PRO A 193 6.64 25.77 3.66
C PRO A 193 5.72 24.58 3.94
N HIS A 194 5.55 24.22 5.23
CA HIS A 194 4.67 23.12 5.64
C HIS A 194 3.22 23.54 5.93
N ARG A 195 2.89 24.83 5.72
CA ARG A 195 1.55 25.40 5.84
C ARG A 195 0.99 25.91 4.51
N GLN A 196 1.69 25.68 3.40
CA GLN A 196 1.25 26.10 2.07
C GLN A 196 0.19 25.19 1.48
N GLN A 197 0.13 23.91 1.90
CA GLN A 197 -0.67 22.88 1.25
C GLN A 197 -1.95 22.59 2.04
N SER A 198 -3.02 22.33 1.28
CA SER A 198 -4.30 21.81 1.78
C SER A 198 -4.70 20.55 1.01
N MET A 199 -5.71 19.86 1.51
CA MET A 199 -6.32 18.72 0.85
C MET A 199 -7.80 18.95 0.63
N VAL A 200 -8.27 18.64 -0.58
CA VAL A 200 -9.69 18.73 -0.93
C VAL A 200 -10.20 17.41 -1.51
N LEU A 201 -11.46 17.10 -1.20
CA LEU A 201 -12.19 15.96 -1.75
C LEU A 201 -12.77 16.35 -3.10
N VAL A 202 -12.32 15.71 -4.17
CA VAL A 202 -12.77 15.97 -5.53
C VAL A 202 -13.49 14.73 -6.06
N PRO A 203 -14.81 14.83 -6.42
CA PRO A 203 -15.46 13.77 -7.17
C PRO A 203 -14.71 13.51 -8.48
N ARG A 204 -14.47 12.23 -8.82
CA ARG A 204 -13.70 11.90 -10.02
C ARG A 204 -14.37 12.34 -11.33
N ASP A 205 -15.68 12.48 -11.31
CA ASP A 205 -16.52 12.93 -12.43
C ASP A 205 -16.82 14.44 -12.41
N ALA A 206 -16.14 15.20 -11.51
CA ALA A 206 -16.31 16.64 -11.48
C ALA A 206 -15.86 17.29 -12.81
N PRO A 207 -16.59 18.30 -13.31
CA PRO A 207 -16.19 19.04 -14.51
C PRO A 207 -14.75 19.56 -14.38
N GLY A 208 -13.94 19.35 -15.43
CA GLY A 208 -12.54 19.74 -15.44
C GLY A 208 -11.58 18.66 -14.95
N VAL A 209 -12.05 17.53 -14.42
CA VAL A 209 -11.22 16.35 -14.11
C VAL A 209 -11.11 15.48 -15.36
N THR A 210 -9.88 15.28 -15.83
CA THR A 210 -9.60 14.44 -17.01
C THR A 210 -8.55 13.40 -16.69
N VAL A 211 -8.92 12.12 -16.77
CA VAL A 211 -7.96 11.01 -16.73
C VAL A 211 -7.32 10.92 -18.13
N ARG A 212 -6.03 11.22 -18.23
CA ARG A 212 -5.33 11.32 -19.52
C ARG A 212 -4.88 9.95 -20.04
N ARG A 213 -4.32 9.12 -19.16
CA ARG A 213 -3.83 7.77 -19.49
C ARG A 213 -3.59 6.92 -18.25
N GLY A 214 -3.54 5.60 -18.44
CA GLY A 214 -2.94 4.66 -17.50
C GLY A 214 -1.43 4.60 -17.69
N MET A 215 -0.71 4.37 -16.61
CA MET A 215 0.76 4.26 -16.60
C MET A 215 1.16 2.85 -16.18
N THR A 216 2.31 2.40 -16.65
CA THR A 216 2.88 1.09 -16.30
C THR A 216 4.03 1.23 -15.31
N VAL A 217 4.26 0.18 -14.54
CA VAL A 217 5.36 0.05 -13.60
C VAL A 217 6.14 -1.22 -13.95
N PHE A 218 7.37 -1.11 -14.40
CA PHE A 218 8.17 -2.23 -14.93
C PHE A 218 7.46 -3.04 -16.03
N GLY A 219 6.58 -2.38 -16.82
CA GLY A 219 5.78 -3.04 -17.86
C GLY A 219 4.43 -3.60 -17.37
N TYR A 220 4.20 -3.69 -16.08
CA TYR A 220 2.89 -4.05 -15.48
C TYR A 220 1.98 -2.83 -15.40
N ASP A 221 0.72 -2.99 -15.72
CA ASP A 221 -0.30 -1.91 -15.64
C ASP A 221 -1.11 -1.93 -14.34
N ASP A 222 -0.90 -2.96 -13.50
CA ASP A 222 -1.56 -3.15 -12.19
C ASP A 222 -3.09 -3.05 -12.28
N ALA A 223 -3.68 -3.66 -13.33
CA ALA A 223 -5.11 -3.61 -13.61
C ALA A 223 -5.97 -4.27 -12.51
N ASP A 224 -5.41 -5.22 -11.76
CA ASP A 224 -6.01 -5.83 -10.57
C ASP A 224 -6.21 -4.83 -9.42
N HIS A 225 -5.40 -3.77 -9.40
CA HIS A 225 -5.47 -2.67 -8.41
C HIS A 225 -6.10 -1.38 -8.96
N GLY A 226 -6.67 -1.42 -10.17
CA GLY A 226 -7.24 -0.25 -10.82
C GLY A 226 -6.21 0.71 -11.39
N GLY A 227 -5.00 0.22 -11.70
CA GLY A 227 -3.95 0.92 -12.44
C GLY A 227 -3.43 2.20 -11.79
N HIS A 228 -2.60 2.93 -12.53
CA HIS A 228 -2.02 4.21 -12.11
C HIS A 228 -2.34 5.27 -13.15
N ALA A 229 -3.10 6.31 -12.77
CA ALA A 229 -3.55 7.33 -13.70
C ALA A 229 -2.62 8.56 -13.76
N GLU A 230 -2.54 9.16 -14.95
CA GLU A 230 -2.23 10.58 -15.10
C GLU A 230 -3.53 11.36 -15.20
N ILE A 231 -3.70 12.39 -14.33
CA ILE A 231 -4.94 13.17 -14.21
C ILE A 231 -4.63 14.65 -14.34
N ALA A 232 -5.40 15.35 -15.18
CA ALA A 232 -5.42 16.81 -15.23
C ALA A 232 -6.63 17.36 -14.48
N PHE A 233 -6.42 18.48 -13.80
CA PHE A 233 -7.41 19.30 -13.13
C PHE A 233 -7.36 20.67 -13.78
N GLU A 234 -8.43 21.07 -14.44
CA GLU A 234 -8.54 22.31 -15.22
C GLU A 234 -9.77 23.09 -14.77
N GLY A 235 -9.55 24.06 -13.85
CA GLY A 235 -10.62 24.86 -13.27
C GLY A 235 -11.67 24.03 -12.51
N VAL A 236 -11.26 22.94 -11.86
CA VAL A 236 -12.17 22.03 -11.14
C VAL A 236 -12.73 22.72 -9.90
N ARG A 237 -14.06 22.89 -9.86
CA ARG A 237 -14.76 23.54 -8.75
C ARG A 237 -15.35 22.51 -7.80
N VAL A 238 -15.07 22.69 -6.51
CA VAL A 238 -15.65 21.87 -5.43
C VAL A 238 -16.12 22.78 -4.29
N PRO A 239 -17.23 22.45 -3.61
CA PRO A 239 -17.70 23.21 -2.45
C PRO A 239 -16.61 23.38 -1.37
N ALA A 240 -16.61 24.50 -0.64
CA ALA A 240 -15.66 24.75 0.45
C ALA A 240 -15.72 23.65 1.52
N GLY A 241 -16.88 23.04 1.76
CA GLY A 241 -17.05 21.89 2.64
C GLY A 241 -16.30 20.62 2.22
N ASN A 242 -15.69 20.59 1.04
CA ASN A 242 -14.83 19.48 0.60
C ASN A 242 -13.38 19.61 1.11
N LEU A 243 -13.03 20.69 1.80
CA LEU A 243 -11.74 20.81 2.48
C LEU A 243 -11.64 19.77 3.60
N ILE A 244 -10.51 19.07 3.69
CA ILE A 244 -10.23 18.14 4.80
C ILE A 244 -9.44 18.90 5.87
N GLY A 245 -9.97 18.90 7.11
CA GLY A 245 -9.38 19.64 8.21
C GLY A 245 -9.45 21.15 7.98
N GLU A 246 -8.33 21.85 8.01
CA GLU A 246 -8.21 23.31 7.82
C GLU A 246 -7.24 23.66 6.68
N GLU A 247 -7.33 24.89 6.15
CA GLU A 247 -6.37 25.38 5.17
C GLU A 247 -4.94 25.38 5.76
N GLY A 248 -3.98 24.97 4.94
CA GLY A 248 -2.58 24.84 5.34
C GLY A 248 -2.27 23.59 6.18
N ALA A 249 -3.23 22.71 6.46
CA ALA A 249 -2.98 21.46 7.19
C ALA A 249 -2.58 20.29 6.28
N GLY A 250 -2.59 20.46 4.96
CA GLY A 250 -2.40 19.37 3.99
C GLY A 250 -1.11 18.59 4.17
N PHE A 251 0.00 19.26 4.50
CA PHE A 251 1.26 18.57 4.79
C PHE A 251 1.18 17.65 6.03
N ALA A 252 0.60 18.16 7.11
CA ALA A 252 0.45 17.39 8.37
C ALA A 252 -0.48 16.18 8.17
N ILE A 253 -1.61 16.38 7.48
CA ILE A 253 -2.57 15.33 7.13
C ILE A 253 -1.91 14.28 6.23
N ALA A 254 -1.09 14.68 5.23
CA ALA A 254 -0.34 13.75 4.41
C ALA A 254 0.60 12.87 5.25
N GLN A 255 1.32 13.44 6.21
CA GLN A 255 2.20 12.67 7.08
C GLN A 255 1.44 11.71 8.01
N ALA A 256 0.27 12.11 8.52
CA ALA A 256 -0.61 11.25 9.33
C ALA A 256 -1.07 10.03 8.50
N ARG A 257 -1.57 10.25 7.28
CA ARG A 257 -1.99 9.18 6.35
C ARG A 257 -0.85 8.24 5.95
N LEU A 258 0.33 8.79 5.65
CA LEU A 258 1.47 8.00 5.15
C LEU A 258 2.13 7.15 6.25
N GLY A 259 1.96 7.49 7.53
CA GLY A 259 2.50 6.72 8.65
C GLY A 259 2.00 5.28 8.66
N PRO A 260 0.69 5.05 8.82
CA PRO A 260 0.07 3.74 8.75
C PRO A 260 0.27 3.04 7.38
N GLY A 261 0.17 3.76 6.27
CA GLY A 261 0.42 3.21 4.94
C GLY A 261 1.81 2.56 4.83
N ARG A 262 2.85 3.22 5.36
CA ARG A 262 4.24 2.71 5.35
C ARG A 262 4.39 1.41 6.12
N ILE A 263 3.80 1.30 7.32
CA ILE A 263 3.92 0.06 8.11
C ILE A 263 3.10 -1.06 7.49
N HIS A 264 1.91 -0.80 6.95
CA HIS A 264 1.10 -1.82 6.25
C HIS A 264 1.84 -2.40 5.03
N HIS A 265 2.54 -1.58 4.27
CA HIS A 265 3.40 -2.06 3.18
C HIS A 265 4.54 -2.94 3.69
N CYS A 266 5.20 -2.55 4.80
CA CYS A 266 6.27 -3.34 5.39
C CYS A 266 5.77 -4.68 5.94
N MET A 267 4.61 -4.71 6.60
CA MET A 267 3.98 -5.93 7.10
C MET A 267 3.72 -6.91 5.94
N ARG A 268 3.06 -6.46 4.88
CA ARG A 268 2.78 -7.29 3.69
C ARG A 268 4.04 -7.74 2.95
N ALA A 269 5.06 -6.90 2.91
CA ALA A 269 6.32 -7.26 2.25
C ALA A 269 7.03 -8.43 2.93
N ILE A 270 6.89 -8.62 4.25
CA ILE A 270 7.37 -9.83 4.94
C ILE A 270 6.66 -11.08 4.41
N GLY A 271 5.35 -11.01 4.19
CA GLY A 271 4.58 -12.09 3.56
C GLY A 271 5.04 -12.42 2.14
N ILE A 272 5.40 -11.40 1.35
CA ILE A 272 6.03 -11.60 0.04
C ILE A 272 7.34 -12.38 0.18
N ALA A 273 8.19 -12.01 1.15
CA ALA A 273 9.46 -12.71 1.40
C ALA A 273 9.24 -14.17 1.83
N GLU A 274 8.27 -14.43 2.70
CA GLU A 274 7.90 -15.80 3.11
C GLU A 274 7.44 -16.63 1.91
N ARG A 275 6.61 -16.06 1.03
CA ARG A 275 6.16 -16.75 -0.19
C ARG A 275 7.34 -17.03 -1.13
N ALA A 276 8.24 -16.07 -1.31
CA ALA A 276 9.43 -16.24 -2.15
C ALA A 276 10.36 -17.34 -1.60
N LEU A 277 10.59 -17.37 -0.28
CA LEU A 277 11.39 -18.39 0.37
C LEU A 277 10.76 -19.78 0.24
N GLU A 278 9.43 -19.89 0.46
CA GLU A 278 8.69 -21.14 0.28
C GLU A 278 8.84 -21.68 -1.14
N LEU A 279 8.60 -20.84 -2.16
CA LEU A 279 8.74 -21.22 -3.56
C LEU A 279 10.18 -21.64 -3.88
N THR A 280 11.17 -20.95 -3.32
CA THR A 280 12.58 -21.31 -3.47
C THR A 280 12.85 -22.70 -2.89
N CYS A 281 12.43 -22.97 -1.64
CA CYS A 281 12.65 -24.27 -0.99
C CYS A 281 12.01 -25.42 -1.78
N ARG A 282 10.76 -25.26 -2.22
CA ARG A 282 10.08 -26.27 -3.07
C ARG A 282 10.84 -26.50 -4.37
N ARG A 283 11.23 -25.42 -5.05
CA ARG A 283 11.96 -25.49 -6.32
C ARG A 283 13.28 -26.22 -6.22
N VAL A 284 14.10 -25.92 -5.22
CA VAL A 284 15.46 -26.46 -5.11
C VAL A 284 15.48 -27.91 -4.63
N LEU A 285 14.44 -28.35 -3.93
CA LEU A 285 14.24 -29.76 -3.56
C LEU A 285 13.86 -30.61 -4.77
N ASP A 286 13.03 -30.08 -5.67
CA ASP A 286 12.53 -30.78 -6.86
C ASP A 286 13.50 -30.73 -8.05
N ARG A 287 14.31 -29.66 -8.16
CA ARG A 287 15.19 -29.42 -9.33
C ARG A 287 16.54 -30.10 -9.18
N THR A 288 16.87 -31.02 -10.08
CA THR A 288 18.16 -31.69 -10.15
C THR A 288 19.09 -31.04 -11.18
N ALA A 289 20.35 -30.80 -10.80
CA ALA A 289 21.43 -30.35 -11.66
C ALA A 289 22.78 -30.84 -11.12
N PHE A 290 23.74 -31.08 -12.00
CA PHE A 290 25.09 -31.55 -11.63
C PHE A 290 25.08 -32.83 -10.75
N GLY A 291 24.15 -33.73 -11.00
CA GLY A 291 24.06 -35.04 -10.33
C GLY A 291 23.32 -35.08 -9.01
N GLY A 292 22.71 -33.98 -8.56
CA GLY A 292 21.91 -33.94 -7.31
C GLY A 292 20.89 -32.82 -7.29
N PRO A 293 20.04 -32.72 -6.24
CA PRO A 293 19.12 -31.62 -6.05
C PRO A 293 19.87 -30.28 -5.93
N LEU A 294 19.26 -29.17 -6.37
CA LEU A 294 19.83 -27.85 -6.15
C LEU A 294 19.96 -27.53 -4.67
N ALA A 295 19.13 -28.12 -3.82
CA ALA A 295 19.18 -27.98 -2.37
C ALA A 295 20.54 -28.41 -1.75
N ASP A 296 21.30 -29.27 -2.44
CA ASP A 296 22.62 -29.73 -1.98
C ASP A 296 23.75 -28.77 -2.31
N GLN A 297 23.46 -27.71 -3.10
CA GLN A 297 24.46 -26.70 -3.46
C GLN A 297 24.66 -25.72 -2.30
N GLY A 298 25.90 -25.54 -1.80
CA GLY A 298 26.22 -24.68 -0.66
C GLY A 298 25.74 -23.24 -0.82
N VAL A 299 25.81 -22.66 -2.05
CA VAL A 299 25.30 -21.31 -2.32
C VAL A 299 23.78 -21.22 -2.15
N VAL A 300 23.03 -22.27 -2.47
CA VAL A 300 21.57 -22.32 -2.31
C VAL A 300 21.21 -22.41 -0.83
N GLN A 301 21.94 -23.22 -0.08
CA GLN A 301 21.78 -23.34 1.39
C GLN A 301 22.06 -21.99 2.07
N ASP A 302 23.10 -21.28 1.63
CA ASP A 302 23.38 -19.91 2.10
C ASP A 302 22.21 -18.95 1.83
N TRP A 303 21.65 -18.93 0.62
CA TRP A 303 20.49 -18.09 0.30
C TRP A 303 19.26 -18.39 1.16
N ILE A 304 19.00 -19.66 1.43
CA ILE A 304 17.86 -20.08 2.27
C ILE A 304 18.06 -19.64 3.71
N ALA A 305 19.24 -19.93 4.29
CA ALA A 305 19.60 -19.58 5.66
C ALA A 305 19.55 -18.06 5.87
N GLU A 306 20.22 -17.31 4.99
CA GLU A 306 20.24 -15.84 5.03
C GLU A 306 18.86 -15.23 4.85
N SER A 307 18.02 -15.79 3.97
CA SER A 307 16.64 -15.35 3.80
C SER A 307 15.84 -15.50 5.10
N ARG A 308 15.94 -16.64 5.78
CA ARG A 308 15.27 -16.89 7.06
C ARG A 308 15.72 -15.88 8.13
N VAL A 309 17.02 -15.70 8.30
CA VAL A 309 17.57 -14.75 9.27
C VAL A 309 17.06 -13.33 9.02
N ARG A 310 17.07 -12.88 7.77
CA ARG A 310 16.62 -11.55 7.38
C ARG A 310 15.13 -11.36 7.59
N ILE A 311 14.31 -12.36 7.29
CA ILE A 311 12.86 -12.31 7.53
C ILE A 311 12.57 -12.13 9.03
N GLU A 312 13.22 -12.89 9.90
CA GLU A 312 13.03 -12.78 11.35
C GLU A 312 13.48 -11.40 11.89
N GLN A 313 14.61 -10.88 11.43
CA GLN A 313 15.07 -9.54 11.79
C GLN A 313 14.06 -8.46 11.38
N LEU A 314 13.50 -8.54 10.15
CA LEU A 314 12.50 -7.60 9.68
C LEU A 314 11.20 -7.70 10.47
N ARG A 315 10.71 -8.92 10.73
CA ARG A 315 9.50 -9.15 11.49
C ARG A 315 9.59 -8.51 12.86
N LEU A 316 10.70 -8.73 13.58
CA LEU A 316 10.92 -8.12 14.88
C LEU A 316 10.98 -6.59 14.82
N LEU A 317 11.62 -6.01 13.81
CA LEU A 317 11.67 -4.56 13.63
C LEU A 317 10.30 -3.98 13.32
N VAL A 318 9.51 -4.66 12.49
CA VAL A 318 8.13 -4.23 12.13
C VAL A 318 7.21 -4.35 13.33
N LEU A 319 7.26 -5.46 14.08
CA LEU A 319 6.45 -5.64 15.31
C LEU A 319 6.80 -4.60 16.37
N LYS A 320 8.10 -4.30 16.58
CA LYS A 320 8.54 -3.20 17.46
C LYS A 320 7.94 -1.86 17.01
N THR A 321 7.96 -1.60 15.69
CA THR A 321 7.40 -0.35 15.15
C THR A 321 5.91 -0.27 15.37
N ALA A 322 5.16 -1.36 15.12
CA ALA A 322 3.73 -1.47 15.36
C ALA A 322 3.39 -1.19 16.82
N TRP A 323 4.10 -1.83 17.76
CA TRP A 323 3.94 -1.61 19.19
C TRP A 323 4.20 -0.15 19.60
N LEU A 324 5.25 0.48 19.06
CA LEU A 324 5.52 1.90 19.32
C LEU A 324 4.42 2.81 18.77
N MET A 325 3.89 2.51 17.58
CA MET A 325 2.77 3.30 17.03
C MET A 325 1.53 3.23 17.94
N ASP A 326 1.26 2.05 18.53
CA ASP A 326 0.13 1.86 19.44
C ASP A 326 0.36 2.52 20.81
N THR A 327 1.61 2.63 21.29
CA THR A 327 1.92 3.10 22.65
C THR A 327 2.31 4.57 22.73
N VAL A 328 3.03 5.09 21.72
CA VAL A 328 3.54 6.49 21.70
C VAL A 328 3.12 7.26 20.45
N GLY A 329 2.28 6.66 19.60
CA GLY A 329 1.74 7.23 18.38
C GLY A 329 2.76 7.38 17.26
N ASN A 330 2.30 7.77 16.07
CA ASN A 330 3.12 7.91 14.86
C ASN A 330 4.31 8.87 15.03
N ARG A 331 4.12 9.95 15.79
CA ARG A 331 5.17 10.93 16.06
C ARG A 331 6.28 10.35 16.95
N GLY A 332 5.91 9.55 17.94
CA GLY A 332 6.86 8.86 18.82
C GLY A 332 7.61 7.76 18.10
N ALA A 333 6.94 7.00 17.24
CA ALA A 333 7.49 5.89 16.45
C ALA A 333 8.21 6.33 15.15
N HIS A 334 8.37 7.63 14.93
CA HIS A 334 8.89 8.18 13.66
C HIS A 334 10.22 7.55 13.22
N THR A 335 11.16 7.33 14.12
CA THR A 335 12.48 6.74 13.83
C THR A 335 12.34 5.33 13.27
N GLU A 336 11.52 4.52 13.92
CA GLU A 336 11.28 3.13 13.54
C GLU A 336 10.48 3.02 12.23
N ILE A 337 9.50 3.90 12.01
CA ILE A 337 8.77 3.99 10.73
C ILE A 337 9.74 4.28 9.57
N GLN A 338 10.72 5.18 9.75
CA GLN A 338 11.75 5.40 8.72
C GLN A 338 12.63 4.16 8.55
N ALA A 339 13.03 3.51 9.64
CA ALA A 339 13.92 2.35 9.61
C ALA A 339 13.28 1.15 8.87
N ILE A 340 12.03 0.81 9.17
CA ILE A 340 11.34 -0.30 8.47
C ILE A 340 11.16 0.01 6.97
N LYS A 341 10.85 1.25 6.62
CA LYS A 341 10.64 1.67 5.23
C LYS A 341 11.93 1.59 4.39
N ILE A 342 13.10 1.74 5.03
CA ILE A 342 14.41 1.54 4.41
C ILE A 342 14.77 0.05 4.34
N ALA A 343 14.65 -0.66 5.45
CA ALA A 343 15.15 -2.02 5.60
C ALA A 343 14.29 -3.04 4.84
N THR A 344 12.95 -2.97 4.99
CA THR A 344 12.05 -4.00 4.51
C THR A 344 12.10 -4.18 2.99
N PRO A 345 11.83 -3.16 2.15
CA PRO A 345 11.76 -3.41 0.71
C PRO A 345 13.10 -3.83 0.11
N ARG A 346 14.22 -3.36 0.65
CA ARG A 346 15.56 -3.74 0.19
C ARG A 346 15.89 -5.20 0.51
N THR A 347 15.53 -5.65 1.70
CA THR A 347 15.75 -7.04 2.12
C THR A 347 14.85 -7.98 1.34
N VAL A 348 13.58 -7.64 1.17
CA VAL A 348 12.63 -8.45 0.39
C VAL A 348 13.03 -8.50 -1.09
N GLU A 349 13.53 -7.40 -1.66
CA GLU A 349 14.09 -7.37 -3.01
C GLU A 349 15.25 -8.37 -3.17
N TRP A 350 16.17 -8.43 -2.18
CA TRP A 350 17.25 -9.41 -2.19
C TRP A 350 16.74 -10.85 -2.14
N ILE A 351 15.75 -11.15 -1.29
CA ILE A 351 15.16 -12.50 -1.19
C ILE A 351 14.47 -12.90 -2.50
N LEU A 352 13.71 -11.98 -3.09
CA LEU A 352 13.06 -12.19 -4.40
C LEU A 352 14.10 -12.40 -5.52
N ASP A 353 15.21 -11.66 -5.53
CA ASP A 353 16.30 -11.85 -6.47
C ASP A 353 16.87 -13.29 -6.38
N LYS A 354 17.09 -13.80 -5.16
CA LYS A 354 17.57 -15.18 -4.95
C LYS A 354 16.52 -16.22 -5.37
N ALA A 355 15.23 -15.94 -5.12
CA ALA A 355 14.15 -16.78 -5.58
C ALA A 355 14.07 -16.86 -7.11
N VAL A 356 14.13 -15.71 -7.79
CA VAL A 356 14.19 -15.63 -9.26
C VAL A 356 15.40 -16.43 -9.77
N GLN A 357 16.59 -16.22 -9.18
CA GLN A 357 17.82 -16.92 -9.58
C GLN A 357 17.68 -18.44 -9.45
N ALA A 358 17.11 -18.94 -8.33
CA ALA A 358 16.88 -20.36 -8.10
C ALA A 358 15.89 -21.00 -9.08
N HIS A 359 14.95 -20.22 -9.60
CA HIS A 359 13.98 -20.69 -10.61
C HIS A 359 14.52 -20.61 -12.04
N GLY A 360 15.58 -19.84 -12.30
CA GLY A 360 16.14 -19.64 -13.64
C GLY A 360 15.13 -18.96 -14.57
N ALA A 361 14.97 -19.44 -15.80
CA ALA A 361 14.04 -18.85 -16.78
C ALA A 361 12.57 -18.79 -16.28
N ALA A 362 12.13 -19.76 -15.52
CA ALA A 362 10.78 -19.72 -14.90
C ALA A 362 10.63 -18.56 -13.91
N GLY A 363 11.70 -18.14 -13.24
CA GLY A 363 11.65 -17.04 -12.27
C GLY A 363 11.42 -15.66 -12.90
N VAL A 364 11.75 -15.48 -14.19
CA VAL A 364 11.53 -14.22 -14.92
C VAL A 364 10.29 -14.28 -15.84
N SER A 365 9.60 -15.43 -15.88
CA SER A 365 8.40 -15.64 -16.67
C SER A 365 7.13 -15.46 -15.86
N GLN A 366 5.98 -15.50 -16.53
CA GLN A 366 4.65 -15.52 -15.92
C GLN A 366 4.27 -16.87 -15.27
N ASP A 367 5.11 -17.92 -15.42
CA ASP A 367 4.84 -19.25 -14.84
C ASP A 367 5.03 -19.28 -13.32
N THR A 368 5.67 -18.25 -12.77
CA THR A 368 5.78 -18.02 -11.33
C THR A 368 5.40 -16.58 -10.98
N PRO A 369 4.94 -16.29 -9.76
CA PRO A 369 4.61 -14.93 -9.36
C PRO A 369 5.86 -14.06 -9.10
N LEU A 370 7.07 -14.61 -9.17
CA LEU A 370 8.29 -13.99 -8.65
C LEU A 370 8.65 -12.69 -9.35
N ALA A 371 8.54 -12.62 -10.69
CA ALA A 371 8.83 -11.42 -11.44
C ALA A 371 7.87 -10.27 -11.08
N ALA A 372 6.57 -10.56 -11.00
CA ALA A 372 5.56 -9.58 -10.59
C ALA A 372 5.75 -9.13 -9.13
N LEU A 373 6.02 -10.07 -8.22
CA LEU A 373 6.32 -9.76 -6.81
C LEU A 373 7.58 -8.92 -6.67
N TRP A 374 8.62 -9.17 -7.48
CA TRP A 374 9.83 -8.35 -7.49
C TRP A 374 9.52 -6.92 -7.97
N ALA A 375 8.80 -6.78 -9.08
CA ALA A 375 8.40 -5.47 -9.60
C ALA A 375 7.57 -4.70 -8.59
N PHE A 376 6.55 -5.33 -7.99
CA PHE A 376 5.72 -4.75 -6.94
C PHE A 376 6.55 -4.30 -5.73
N ASN A 377 7.37 -5.19 -5.17
CA ASN A 377 8.20 -4.84 -4.00
C ASN A 377 9.23 -3.74 -4.31
N ARG A 378 9.81 -3.73 -5.53
CA ARG A 378 10.77 -2.69 -5.95
C ARG A 378 10.14 -1.30 -5.94
N THR A 379 8.85 -1.17 -6.23
CA THR A 379 8.14 0.11 -6.19
C THR A 379 8.03 0.68 -4.79
N ILE A 380 7.96 -0.17 -3.75
CA ILE A 380 7.88 0.25 -2.35
C ILE A 380 9.11 1.08 -1.94
N ARG A 381 10.24 0.96 -2.62
CA ARG A 381 11.42 1.80 -2.40
C ARG A 381 11.25 3.23 -2.92
N ILE A 382 10.17 3.52 -3.66
CA ILE A 382 9.84 4.82 -4.24
C ILE A 382 8.54 5.36 -3.64
N ALA A 383 7.49 4.53 -3.60
CA ALA A 383 6.17 4.89 -3.09
C ALA A 383 6.22 5.26 -1.60
N ASP A 384 5.35 6.16 -1.16
CA ASP A 384 5.27 6.69 0.20
C ASP A 384 6.58 7.31 0.72
N GLY A 385 7.41 7.79 -0.20
CA GLY A 385 8.72 8.37 0.02
C GLY A 385 9.86 7.41 -0.35
N PRO A 386 10.83 7.87 -1.17
CA PRO A 386 11.98 7.08 -1.57
C PRO A 386 12.94 6.82 -0.41
N ASP A 387 13.77 5.76 -0.55
CA ASP A 387 14.79 5.36 0.42
C ASP A 387 15.61 6.55 0.94
N GLU A 388 15.98 7.48 0.05
CA GLU A 388 16.84 8.63 0.34
C GLU A 388 16.17 9.66 1.26
N VAL A 389 14.85 9.86 1.11
CA VAL A 389 14.06 10.74 2.00
C VAL A 389 14.02 10.15 3.41
N HIS A 390 13.78 8.85 3.52
CA HIS A 390 13.75 8.16 4.81
C HIS A 390 15.13 8.15 5.48
N LYS A 391 16.20 7.86 4.74
CA LYS A 391 17.59 7.92 5.22
C LYS A 391 17.98 9.32 5.69
N ARG A 392 17.63 10.37 4.91
CA ARG A 392 17.87 11.76 5.30
C ARG A 392 17.16 12.11 6.61
N SER A 393 15.89 11.71 6.75
CA SER A 393 15.10 11.94 7.95
C SER A 393 15.69 11.24 9.18
N LEU A 394 16.03 9.97 9.04
CA LEU A 394 16.63 9.14 10.09
C LEU A 394 18.00 9.71 10.53
N ALA A 395 18.89 9.99 9.58
CA ALA A 395 20.23 10.52 9.86
C ALA A 395 20.17 11.88 10.56
N ARG A 396 19.28 12.80 10.13
CA ARG A 396 19.10 14.10 10.80
C ARG A 396 18.65 13.96 12.24
N ARG A 397 17.78 12.98 12.52
CA ARG A 397 17.31 12.70 13.89
C ARG A 397 18.42 12.13 14.76
N GLU A 398 19.21 11.20 14.22
CA GLU A 398 20.36 10.63 14.93
C GLU A 398 21.39 11.70 15.27
N LEU A 399 21.78 12.53 14.31
CA LEU A 399 22.75 13.62 14.50
C LEU A 399 22.34 14.66 15.56
N ARG A 400 21.02 14.85 15.79
CA ARG A 400 20.52 15.77 16.85
C ARG A 400 20.87 15.31 18.26
N ARG A 401 21.18 14.04 18.46
CA ARG A 401 21.56 13.47 19.77
C ARG A 401 22.99 13.88 20.19
N TYR A 402 23.76 14.38 19.22
CA TYR A 402 25.17 14.76 19.40
C TYR A 402 25.39 16.29 19.22
N ARG A 403 24.33 17.04 19.06
CA ARG A 403 24.31 18.50 19.01
C ARG A 403 23.65 19.09 20.26
#